data_207511a85e12061174e3bc26a43556bf
#
_entry.id   207511a85e12061174e3bc26a43556bf
#
_cell.length_a   1.000
_cell.length_b   1.000
_cell.length_c   1.000
_cell.angle_alpha   90.00
_cell.angle_beta   90.00
_cell.angle_gamma   90.00
#
_symmetry.space_group_name_H-M   'P 1'
#
loop_
_entity.id
_entity.type
_entity.pdbx_description
1 polymer ?
#
loop_
_entity_poly.entity_id
_entity_poly.type
_entity_poly.pdbx_seq_one_letter_code
_entity_poly.pdbx_strand_id
1 'polypeptide(L)'
;MDSNGRGRTGGVMIINTGELFMTGIISVYMIAILVGFGIAIADYILRGISLYTIAKREGREYPWLAFVPFARKYLQGELAGMIVLKDRKIKNPGIWLVAMPFIAGIVSSIFYGILCAITFGILISMDYMATDFSVGGVFGILVLIFIMLVWTLVYNAAYKLLYVLVDKQIFGKFTSENMAVIHAVLSVFLPLYEVICLFVMRNKAYNADQEPSMEVPLPIAPPPVQESEEHKDDKDE
;
A
#
# COMPACT_ATOMS: atom_id res chain seq x y z
N MET A 1 -46.80 11.08 -66.81
CA MET A 1 -47.11 12.00 -65.63
C MET A 1 -46.58 11.34 -64.41
N ASP A 2 -45.54 11.91 -63.97
CA ASP A 2 -44.61 11.49 -62.97
C ASP A 2 -45.15 11.81 -61.56
N SER A 3 -45.19 10.87 -60.64
CA SER A 3 -45.41 11.17 -59.23
C SER A 3 -44.45 10.37 -58.37
N ASN A 4 -43.28 10.93 -58.28
CA ASN A 4 -42.17 10.50 -57.40
C ASN A 4 -42.49 10.87 -55.97
N GLY A 5 -43.21 10.01 -55.27
CA GLY A 5 -43.47 10.09 -53.85
C GLY A 5 -42.27 9.60 -53.03
N ARG A 6 -41.28 10.49 -52.76
CA ARG A 6 -40.22 10.22 -51.77
C ARG A 6 -40.82 10.13 -50.39
N GLY A 7 -41.18 8.94 -49.98
CA GLY A 7 -41.35 8.61 -48.54
C GLY A 7 -40.03 8.77 -47.82
N ARG A 8 -39.84 9.89 -47.12
CA ARG A 8 -38.86 10.00 -46.05
C ARG A 8 -39.38 9.10 -44.92
N THR A 9 -39.01 7.85 -44.95
CA THR A 9 -39.06 7.04 -43.74
C THR A 9 -37.96 7.58 -42.79
N GLY A 10 -38.40 8.42 -41.84
CA GLY A 10 -37.59 8.72 -40.70
C GLY A 10 -37.24 7.40 -40.04
N GLY A 11 -35.98 7.01 -40.14
CA GLY A 11 -35.45 5.83 -39.45
C GLY A 11 -35.61 6.04 -37.97
N VAL A 12 -36.73 5.57 -37.43
CA VAL A 12 -36.83 5.34 -35.98
C VAL A 12 -35.80 4.26 -35.69
N MET A 13 -34.70 4.68 -35.10
CA MET A 13 -33.68 3.76 -34.61
C MET A 13 -34.36 2.91 -33.54
N ILE A 14 -34.79 1.70 -33.91
CA ILE A 14 -35.32 0.72 -32.97
C ILE A 14 -34.12 0.25 -32.18
N ILE A 15 -33.83 0.98 -31.09
CA ILE A 15 -32.80 0.55 -30.13
C ILE A 15 -33.32 -0.74 -29.51
N ASN A 16 -32.65 -1.84 -29.80
CA ASN A 16 -32.98 -3.14 -29.23
C ASN A 16 -32.91 -3.06 -27.70
N THR A 17 -33.92 -3.55 -27.00
CA THR A 17 -34.00 -3.52 -25.53
C THR A 17 -32.73 -4.13 -24.88
N GLY A 18 -32.12 -5.13 -25.54
CA GLY A 18 -30.84 -5.70 -25.15
C GLY A 18 -29.67 -4.73 -25.26
N GLU A 19 -29.62 -3.91 -26.31
CA GLU A 19 -28.55 -2.89 -26.44
C GLU A 19 -28.68 -1.78 -25.41
N LEU A 20 -29.91 -1.34 -25.11
CA LEU A 20 -30.17 -0.38 -24.01
C LEU A 20 -29.72 -0.90 -22.68
N PHE A 21 -30.04 -2.18 -22.38
CA PHE A 21 -29.66 -2.83 -21.15
C PHE A 21 -28.13 -2.95 -21.02
N MET A 22 -27.46 -3.43 -22.07
CA MET A 22 -26.00 -3.55 -22.09
C MET A 22 -25.30 -2.18 -21.96
N THR A 23 -25.80 -1.16 -22.69
CA THR A 23 -25.27 0.21 -22.60
C THR A 23 -25.47 0.78 -21.20
N GLY A 24 -26.61 0.51 -20.56
CA GLY A 24 -26.86 0.91 -19.17
C GLY A 24 -25.86 0.28 -18.21
N ILE A 25 -25.62 -1.03 -18.30
CA ILE A 25 -24.63 -1.73 -17.44
C ILE A 25 -23.23 -1.15 -17.65
N ILE A 26 -22.81 -0.98 -18.92
CA ILE A 26 -21.49 -0.44 -19.25
C ILE A 26 -21.35 0.98 -18.69
N SER A 27 -22.39 1.82 -18.83
CA SER A 27 -22.36 3.19 -18.30
C SER A 27 -22.22 3.24 -16.79
N VAL A 28 -22.97 2.42 -16.05
CA VAL A 28 -22.85 2.31 -14.58
C VAL A 28 -21.45 1.82 -14.17
N TYR A 29 -20.91 0.83 -14.89
CA TYR A 29 -19.57 0.32 -14.63
C TYR A 29 -18.48 1.38 -14.89
N MET A 30 -18.58 2.14 -15.98
CA MET A 30 -17.66 3.24 -16.27
C MET A 30 -17.71 4.34 -15.23
N ILE A 31 -18.91 4.73 -14.77
CA ILE A 31 -19.07 5.70 -13.69
C ILE A 31 -18.44 5.18 -12.39
N ALA A 32 -18.68 3.91 -12.04
CA ALA A 32 -18.10 3.28 -10.84
C ALA A 32 -16.57 3.28 -10.90
N ILE A 33 -15.97 2.98 -12.06
CA ILE A 33 -14.51 3.04 -12.25
C ILE A 33 -14.01 4.47 -12.07
N LEU A 34 -14.67 5.45 -12.67
CA LEU A 34 -14.25 6.87 -12.61
C LEU A 34 -14.32 7.41 -11.18
N VAL A 35 -15.38 7.11 -10.45
CA VAL A 35 -15.53 7.47 -9.03
C VAL A 35 -14.47 6.76 -8.18
N GLY A 36 -14.28 5.44 -8.39
CA GLY A 36 -13.26 4.66 -7.69
C GLY A 36 -11.85 5.21 -7.92
N PHE A 37 -11.54 5.61 -9.14
CA PHE A 37 -10.26 6.23 -9.49
C PHE A 37 -10.07 7.59 -8.78
N GLY A 38 -11.11 8.42 -8.74
CA GLY A 38 -11.08 9.68 -7.99
C GLY A 38 -10.81 9.47 -6.50
N ILE A 39 -11.48 8.49 -5.89
CA ILE A 39 -11.27 8.12 -4.47
C ILE A 39 -9.83 7.62 -4.26
N ALA A 40 -9.30 6.79 -5.17
CA ALA A 40 -7.93 6.26 -5.07
C ALA A 40 -6.87 7.37 -5.14
N ILE A 41 -7.07 8.37 -6.00
CA ILE A 41 -6.19 9.55 -6.08
C ILE A 41 -6.25 10.35 -4.78
N ALA A 42 -7.45 10.60 -4.25
CA ALA A 42 -7.62 11.31 -3.00
C ALA A 42 -6.95 10.57 -1.82
N ASP A 43 -7.15 9.25 -1.71
CA ASP A 43 -6.47 8.41 -0.73
C ASP A 43 -4.95 8.53 -0.84
N TYR A 44 -4.44 8.44 -2.07
CA TYR A 44 -2.99 8.51 -2.32
C TYR A 44 -2.39 9.84 -1.86
N ILE A 45 -3.03 10.95 -2.21
CA ILE A 45 -2.56 12.31 -1.87
C ILE A 45 -2.66 12.55 -0.37
N LEU A 46 -3.81 12.27 0.23
CA LEU A 46 -4.05 12.51 1.66
C LEU A 46 -3.08 11.68 2.53
N ARG A 47 -2.86 10.41 2.18
CA ARG A 47 -1.92 9.54 2.87
C ARG A 47 -0.48 10.05 2.71
N GLY A 48 -0.09 10.46 1.50
CA GLY A 48 1.22 11.05 1.23
C GLY A 48 1.49 12.28 2.08
N ILE A 49 0.55 13.24 2.10
CA ILE A 49 0.65 14.47 2.89
C ILE A 49 0.72 14.16 4.39
N SER A 50 -0.09 13.21 4.88
CA SER A 50 -0.12 12.85 6.29
C SER A 50 1.20 12.26 6.76
N LEU A 51 1.70 11.25 6.05
CA LEU A 51 2.97 10.59 6.37
C LEU A 51 4.16 11.55 6.21
N TYR A 52 4.16 12.40 5.17
CA TYR A 52 5.18 13.44 5.00
C TYR A 52 5.24 14.39 6.19
N THR A 53 4.07 14.86 6.64
CA THR A 53 3.99 15.81 7.76
C THR A 53 4.48 15.16 9.06
N ILE A 54 4.04 13.92 9.34
CA ILE A 54 4.48 13.18 10.53
C ILE A 54 6.00 12.92 10.47
N ALA A 55 6.52 12.43 9.32
CA ALA A 55 7.93 12.16 9.13
C ALA A 55 8.79 13.41 9.29
N LYS A 56 8.35 14.55 8.76
CA LYS A 56 9.03 15.84 8.93
C LYS A 56 9.05 16.29 10.39
N ARG A 57 7.95 16.11 11.12
CA ARG A 57 7.87 16.44 12.55
C ARG A 57 8.75 15.53 13.43
N GLU A 58 8.98 14.28 13.00
CA GLU A 58 9.90 13.35 13.67
C GLU A 58 11.37 13.53 13.25
N GLY A 59 11.68 14.52 12.40
CA GLY A 59 13.05 14.77 11.95
C GLY A 59 13.61 13.63 11.08
N ARG A 60 12.74 12.85 10.39
CA ARG A 60 13.22 11.79 9.51
C ARG A 60 14.00 12.36 8.33
N GLU A 61 15.05 11.66 7.91
CA GLU A 61 15.99 12.12 6.89
C GLU A 61 15.33 12.29 5.51
N TYR A 62 14.38 11.39 5.16
CA TYR A 62 13.75 11.37 3.84
C TYR A 62 12.21 11.41 3.89
N PRO A 63 11.58 12.51 4.35
CA PRO A 63 10.11 12.60 4.45
C PRO A 63 9.40 12.45 3.09
N TRP A 64 10.06 12.84 1.99
CA TRP A 64 9.52 12.78 0.63
C TRP A 64 9.21 11.36 0.14
N LEU A 65 9.77 10.32 0.80
CA LEU A 65 9.42 8.91 0.55
C LEU A 65 7.91 8.63 0.71
N ALA A 66 7.20 9.48 1.44
CA ALA A 66 5.75 9.41 1.58
C ALA A 66 4.99 9.45 0.25
N PHE A 67 5.58 10.06 -0.79
CA PHE A 67 4.98 10.19 -2.12
C PHE A 67 5.42 9.09 -3.10
N VAL A 68 6.35 8.23 -2.72
CA VAL A 68 6.79 7.11 -3.56
C VAL A 68 6.04 5.83 -3.16
N PRO A 69 5.32 5.15 -4.06
CA PRO A 69 4.37 4.08 -3.71
C PRO A 69 4.95 2.98 -2.80
N PHE A 70 6.09 2.42 -3.15
CA PHE A 70 6.73 1.35 -2.35
C PHE A 70 7.47 1.92 -1.13
N ALA A 71 8.21 3.02 -1.32
CA ALA A 71 8.98 3.65 -0.26
C ALA A 71 8.08 4.22 0.85
N ARG A 72 6.83 4.60 0.53
CA ARG A 72 5.82 5.01 1.51
C ARG A 72 5.55 3.93 2.56
N LYS A 73 5.49 2.64 2.15
CA LYS A 73 5.31 1.53 3.08
C LYS A 73 6.51 1.34 4.00
N TYR A 74 7.71 1.53 3.45
CA TYR A 74 8.93 1.55 4.24
C TYR A 74 8.90 2.68 5.27
N LEU A 75 8.59 3.91 4.85
CA LEU A 75 8.48 5.07 5.73
C LEU A 75 7.41 4.88 6.81
N GLN A 76 6.25 4.32 6.48
CA GLN A 76 5.19 3.99 7.44
C GLN A 76 5.70 3.04 8.54
N GLY A 77 6.43 1.98 8.16
CA GLY A 77 7.04 1.08 9.12
C GLY A 77 8.18 1.72 9.92
N GLU A 78 8.97 2.61 9.31
CA GLU A 78 10.01 3.36 10.00
C GLU A 78 9.42 4.33 11.03
N LEU A 79 8.32 4.99 10.71
CA LEU A 79 7.58 5.83 11.65
C LEU A 79 7.00 5.03 12.82
N ALA A 80 6.58 3.80 12.60
CA ALA A 80 6.14 2.94 13.71
C ALA A 80 7.27 2.63 14.70
N GLY A 81 8.52 2.63 14.24
CA GLY A 81 9.66 2.29 15.07
C GLY A 81 9.75 0.79 15.38
N MET A 82 10.37 0.45 16.51
CA MET A 82 10.53 -0.94 16.92
C MET A 82 9.21 -1.51 17.44
N ILE A 83 8.76 -2.63 16.86
CA ILE A 83 7.57 -3.34 17.34
C ILE A 83 8.00 -4.46 18.26
N VAL A 84 7.49 -4.45 19.50
CA VAL A 84 7.69 -5.52 20.48
C VAL A 84 6.44 -6.39 20.50
N LEU A 85 6.56 -7.63 20.09
CA LEU A 85 5.49 -8.62 20.13
C LEU A 85 5.90 -9.75 21.08
N LYS A 86 5.39 -9.70 22.31
CA LYS A 86 5.71 -10.68 23.37
C LYS A 86 7.23 -10.83 23.53
N ASP A 87 7.83 -11.91 23.01
CA ASP A 87 9.27 -12.21 23.14
C ASP A 87 10.08 -11.85 21.87
N ARG A 88 9.44 -11.37 20.82
CA ARG A 88 10.06 -11.02 19.53
C ARG A 88 10.08 -9.52 19.32
N LYS A 89 11.25 -9.00 18.94
CA LYS A 89 11.46 -7.60 18.58
C LYS A 89 11.66 -7.48 17.08
N ILE A 90 10.79 -6.75 16.41
CA ILE A 90 10.92 -6.41 15.00
C ILE A 90 11.57 -5.02 14.94
N LYS A 91 12.87 -4.98 14.65
CA LYS A 91 13.64 -3.73 14.66
C LYS A 91 13.23 -2.78 13.52
N ASN A 92 12.99 -3.32 12.33
CA ASN A 92 12.69 -2.54 11.13
C ASN A 92 11.42 -3.04 10.44
N PRO A 93 10.22 -2.73 10.96
CA PRO A 93 8.97 -3.21 10.36
C PRO A 93 8.74 -2.68 8.94
N GLY A 94 9.35 -1.54 8.57
CA GLY A 94 9.28 -0.99 7.22
C GLY A 94 9.87 -1.90 6.16
N ILE A 95 10.99 -2.57 6.46
CA ILE A 95 11.58 -3.56 5.54
C ILE A 95 10.60 -4.71 5.30
N TRP A 96 9.96 -5.21 6.36
CA TRP A 96 9.00 -6.31 6.25
C TRP A 96 7.73 -5.92 5.50
N LEU A 97 7.24 -4.68 5.67
CA LEU A 97 6.08 -4.16 4.91
C LEU A 97 6.35 -4.11 3.40
N VAL A 98 7.60 -3.90 3.00
CA VAL A 98 8.00 -3.89 1.59
C VAL A 98 8.37 -5.30 1.11
N ALA A 99 9.15 -6.05 1.88
CA ALA A 99 9.68 -7.35 1.46
C ALA A 99 8.58 -8.43 1.34
N MET A 100 7.62 -8.46 2.28
CA MET A 100 6.56 -9.48 2.28
C MET A 100 5.74 -9.55 0.98
N PRO A 101 5.25 -8.44 0.39
CA PRO A 101 4.53 -8.49 -0.88
C PRO A 101 5.39 -9.01 -2.03
N PHE A 102 6.69 -8.67 -2.08
CA PHE A 102 7.59 -9.17 -3.11
C PHE A 102 7.83 -10.68 -2.97
N ILE A 103 8.12 -11.15 -1.75
CA ILE A 103 8.30 -12.58 -1.48
C ILE A 103 7.02 -13.35 -1.84
N ALA A 104 5.87 -12.86 -1.39
CA ALA A 104 4.58 -13.48 -1.71
C ALA A 104 4.28 -13.46 -3.21
N GLY A 105 4.64 -12.38 -3.91
CA GLY A 105 4.50 -12.26 -5.36
C GLY A 105 5.33 -13.32 -6.09
N ILE A 106 6.59 -13.52 -5.71
CA ILE A 106 7.47 -14.55 -6.28
C ILE A 106 6.89 -15.95 -6.04
N VAL A 107 6.52 -16.28 -4.81
CA VAL A 107 5.95 -17.59 -4.47
C VAL A 107 4.63 -17.81 -5.23
N SER A 108 3.75 -16.81 -5.25
CA SER A 108 2.48 -16.89 -5.98
C SER A 108 2.70 -17.06 -7.48
N SER A 109 3.67 -16.38 -8.09
CA SER A 109 3.96 -16.51 -9.54
C SER A 109 4.43 -17.93 -9.91
N ILE A 110 5.15 -18.61 -9.03
CA ILE A 110 5.53 -20.01 -9.22
C ILE A 110 4.29 -20.90 -9.24
N PHE A 111 3.39 -20.75 -8.27
CA PHE A 111 2.13 -21.51 -8.23
C PHE A 111 1.26 -21.26 -9.47
N TYR A 112 1.10 -20.00 -9.87
CA TYR A 112 0.35 -19.65 -11.08
C TYR A 112 1.00 -20.22 -12.34
N GLY A 113 2.33 -20.19 -12.43
CA GLY A 113 3.08 -20.78 -13.54
C GLY A 113 2.84 -22.30 -13.65
N ILE A 114 2.88 -23.01 -12.53
CA ILE A 114 2.57 -24.46 -12.49
C ILE A 114 1.12 -24.73 -12.91
N LEU A 115 0.16 -23.95 -12.38
CA LEU A 115 -1.25 -24.07 -12.73
C LEU A 115 -1.47 -23.85 -14.22
N CYS A 116 -0.90 -22.79 -14.79
CA CYS A 116 -0.97 -22.49 -16.22
C CYS A 116 -0.35 -23.63 -17.06
N ALA A 117 0.80 -24.16 -16.67
CA ALA A 117 1.47 -25.25 -17.38
C ALA A 117 0.61 -26.53 -17.40
N ILE A 118 0.01 -26.89 -16.29
CA ILE A 118 -0.88 -28.06 -16.18
C ILE A 118 -2.14 -27.84 -17.04
N THR A 119 -2.78 -26.67 -16.90
CA THR A 119 -4.01 -26.35 -17.66
C THR A 119 -3.74 -26.33 -19.16
N PHE A 120 -2.64 -25.72 -19.58
CA PHE A 120 -2.26 -25.68 -21.00
C PHE A 120 -1.90 -27.06 -21.55
N GLY A 121 -1.21 -27.88 -20.76
CA GLY A 121 -0.93 -29.27 -21.10
C GLY A 121 -2.18 -30.10 -21.32
N ILE A 122 -3.19 -29.94 -20.45
CA ILE A 122 -4.49 -30.62 -20.60
C ILE A 122 -5.19 -30.15 -21.88
N LEU A 123 -5.24 -28.83 -22.16
CA LEU A 123 -5.88 -28.28 -23.35
C LEU A 123 -5.25 -28.85 -24.65
N ILE A 124 -3.92 -28.91 -24.73
CA ILE A 124 -3.22 -29.50 -25.89
C ILE A 124 -3.55 -30.99 -26.01
N SER A 125 -3.57 -31.73 -24.91
CA SER A 125 -3.87 -33.16 -24.93
C SER A 125 -5.28 -33.47 -25.41
N MET A 126 -6.25 -32.59 -25.14
CA MET A 126 -7.63 -32.73 -25.61
C MET A 126 -7.76 -32.55 -27.13
N ASP A 127 -6.93 -31.74 -27.74
CA ASP A 127 -6.96 -31.47 -29.19
C ASP A 127 -6.30 -32.60 -30.01
N TYR A 128 -5.31 -33.29 -29.43
CA TYR A 128 -4.56 -34.37 -30.11
C TYR A 128 -5.06 -35.78 -29.86
N MET A 129 -5.74 -36.06 -28.75
CA MET A 129 -6.27 -37.38 -28.41
C MET A 129 -7.65 -37.19 -27.79
N ALA A 130 -8.67 -37.81 -28.38
CA ALA A 130 -9.98 -38.01 -27.77
C ALA A 130 -9.86 -39.00 -26.59
N THR A 131 -9.05 -38.66 -25.62
CA THR A 131 -8.83 -39.48 -24.42
C THR A 131 -9.59 -38.90 -23.25
N ASP A 132 -10.25 -39.79 -22.52
CA ASP A 132 -11.00 -39.48 -21.32
C ASP A 132 -10.24 -38.52 -20.40
N PHE A 133 -10.90 -37.44 -20.01
CA PHE A 133 -10.40 -36.47 -19.06
C PHE A 133 -9.93 -37.21 -17.81
N SER A 134 -8.62 -37.29 -17.60
CA SER A 134 -8.05 -38.05 -16.51
C SER A 134 -8.53 -37.50 -15.16
N VAL A 135 -9.28 -38.28 -14.41
CA VAL A 135 -9.74 -37.98 -13.05
C VAL A 135 -8.56 -37.51 -12.16
N GLY A 136 -7.38 -38.08 -12.39
CA GLY A 136 -6.15 -37.69 -11.70
C GLY A 136 -5.70 -36.27 -12.00
N GLY A 137 -5.86 -35.80 -13.26
CA GLY A 137 -5.51 -34.42 -13.64
C GLY A 137 -6.41 -33.39 -12.97
N VAL A 138 -7.72 -33.66 -12.93
CA VAL A 138 -8.70 -32.80 -12.21
C VAL A 138 -8.37 -32.72 -10.73
N PHE A 139 -8.12 -33.85 -10.11
CA PHE A 139 -7.77 -33.92 -8.70
C PHE A 139 -6.49 -33.16 -8.38
N GLY A 140 -5.45 -33.27 -9.23
CA GLY A 140 -4.21 -32.51 -9.10
C GLY A 140 -4.43 -30.99 -9.16
N ILE A 141 -5.26 -30.52 -10.09
CA ILE A 141 -5.62 -29.08 -10.18
C ILE A 141 -6.35 -28.62 -8.91
N LEU A 142 -7.32 -29.39 -8.43
CA LEU A 142 -8.08 -29.04 -7.22
C LEU A 142 -7.19 -28.95 -5.98
N VAL A 143 -6.25 -29.89 -5.82
CA VAL A 143 -5.27 -29.87 -4.74
C VAL A 143 -4.36 -28.64 -4.84
N LEU A 144 -3.88 -28.30 -6.06
CA LEU A 144 -3.05 -27.14 -6.27
C LEU A 144 -3.81 -25.83 -5.95
N ILE A 145 -5.06 -25.70 -6.40
CA ILE A 145 -5.93 -24.55 -6.08
C ILE A 145 -6.12 -24.44 -4.56
N PHE A 146 -6.35 -25.54 -3.88
CA PHE A 146 -6.50 -25.55 -2.42
C PHE A 146 -5.23 -25.09 -1.71
N ILE A 147 -4.05 -25.56 -2.13
CA ILE A 147 -2.76 -25.09 -1.59
C ILE A 147 -2.58 -23.59 -1.83
N MET A 148 -2.89 -23.08 -3.03
CA MET A 148 -2.83 -21.66 -3.34
C MET A 148 -3.77 -20.83 -2.47
N LEU A 149 -4.97 -21.34 -2.21
CA LEU A 149 -5.95 -20.66 -1.36
C LEU A 149 -5.44 -20.56 0.08
N VAL A 150 -4.92 -21.66 0.64
CA VAL A 150 -4.33 -21.69 1.98
C VAL A 150 -3.13 -20.73 2.05
N TRP A 151 -2.23 -20.76 1.06
CA TRP A 151 -1.11 -19.84 0.97
C TRP A 151 -1.54 -18.39 0.99
N THR A 152 -2.51 -18.03 0.15
CA THR A 152 -3.05 -16.68 0.04
C THR A 152 -3.67 -16.21 1.37
N LEU A 153 -4.40 -17.09 2.04
CA LEU A 153 -5.03 -16.79 3.32
C LEU A 153 -4.00 -16.54 4.42
N VAL A 154 -3.01 -17.41 4.54
CA VAL A 154 -1.93 -17.30 5.55
C VAL A 154 -1.11 -16.03 5.31
N TYR A 155 -0.73 -15.77 4.05
CA TYR A 155 0.01 -14.57 3.70
C TYR A 155 -0.78 -13.29 4.03
N ASN A 156 -2.06 -13.21 3.62
CA ASN A 156 -2.89 -12.04 3.89
C ASN A 156 -3.10 -11.82 5.39
N ALA A 157 -3.30 -12.90 6.17
CA ALA A 157 -3.43 -12.81 7.61
C ALA A 157 -2.14 -12.25 8.27
N ALA A 158 -0.98 -12.78 7.88
CA ALA A 158 0.31 -12.33 8.41
C ALA A 158 0.61 -10.87 8.02
N TYR A 159 0.36 -10.48 6.77
CA TYR A 159 0.58 -9.12 6.29
C TYR A 159 -0.35 -8.11 6.97
N LYS A 160 -1.64 -8.44 7.10
CA LYS A 160 -2.61 -7.58 7.80
C LYS A 160 -2.28 -7.43 9.28
N LEU A 161 -1.83 -8.50 9.93
CA LEU A 161 -1.39 -8.45 11.32
C LEU A 161 -0.21 -7.48 11.49
N LEU A 162 0.81 -7.59 10.64
CA LEU A 162 1.94 -6.67 10.66
C LEU A 162 1.49 -5.22 10.44
N TYR A 163 0.54 -5.02 9.52
CA TYR A 163 -0.01 -3.70 9.20
C TYR A 163 -0.74 -3.08 10.40
N VAL A 164 -1.58 -3.87 11.09
CA VAL A 164 -2.25 -3.44 12.35
C VAL A 164 -1.24 -3.04 13.43
N LEU A 165 -0.16 -3.82 13.57
CA LEU A 165 0.88 -3.52 14.57
C LEU A 165 1.60 -2.21 14.26
N VAL A 166 1.90 -1.95 12.98
CA VAL A 166 2.50 -0.70 12.52
C VAL A 166 1.56 0.48 12.78
N ASP A 167 0.30 0.36 12.38
CA ASP A 167 -0.70 1.42 12.58
C ASP A 167 -0.96 1.69 14.07
N LYS A 168 -1.03 0.63 14.89
CA LYS A 168 -1.14 0.77 16.35
C LYS A 168 -0.02 1.65 16.91
N GLN A 169 1.23 1.42 16.48
CA GLN A 169 2.38 2.20 16.94
C GLN A 169 2.30 3.67 16.50
N ILE A 170 1.89 3.91 15.24
CA ILE A 170 1.75 5.28 14.74
C ILE A 170 0.63 6.01 15.47
N PHE A 171 -0.56 5.40 15.58
CA PHE A 171 -1.70 6.02 16.26
C PHE A 171 -1.47 6.21 17.75
N GLY A 172 -0.73 5.28 18.37
CA GLY A 172 -0.35 5.36 19.78
C GLY A 172 0.45 6.62 20.14
N LYS A 173 1.14 7.22 19.16
CA LYS A 173 1.86 8.49 19.37
C LYS A 173 0.92 9.69 19.60
N PHE A 174 -0.32 9.61 19.14
CA PHE A 174 -1.28 10.72 19.12
C PHE A 174 -2.53 10.47 19.95
N THR A 175 -2.74 9.24 20.44
CA THR A 175 -3.94 8.84 21.17
C THR A 175 -3.60 7.82 22.25
N SER A 176 -4.54 7.53 23.15
CA SER A 176 -4.35 6.51 24.18
C SER A 176 -4.14 5.12 23.57
N GLU A 177 -3.44 4.24 24.28
CA GLU A 177 -3.11 2.91 23.78
C GLU A 177 -4.33 2.09 23.37
N ASN A 178 -5.40 2.14 24.15
CA ASN A 178 -6.64 1.43 23.83
C ASN A 178 -7.31 1.95 22.55
N MET A 179 -7.34 3.26 22.38
CA MET A 179 -7.89 3.87 21.16
C MET A 179 -7.00 3.61 19.94
N ALA A 180 -5.68 3.57 20.11
CA ALA A 180 -4.76 3.22 19.03
C ALA A 180 -5.03 1.82 18.47
N VAL A 181 -5.31 0.84 19.35
CA VAL A 181 -5.69 -0.52 18.92
C VAL A 181 -6.99 -0.50 18.12
N ILE A 182 -8.02 0.20 18.62
CA ILE A 182 -9.32 0.29 17.92
C ILE A 182 -9.15 0.93 16.55
N HIS A 183 -8.43 2.04 16.45
CA HIS A 183 -8.15 2.72 15.18
C HIS A 183 -7.36 1.82 14.22
N ALA A 184 -6.34 1.12 14.71
CA ALA A 184 -5.52 0.22 13.90
C ALA A 184 -6.30 -0.99 13.38
N VAL A 185 -7.19 -1.57 14.18
CA VAL A 185 -8.05 -2.67 13.73
C VAL A 185 -9.07 -2.17 12.71
N LEU A 186 -9.69 -1.00 12.97
CA LEU A 186 -10.70 -0.43 12.07
C LEU A 186 -10.10 -0.04 10.70
N SER A 187 -8.82 0.37 10.66
CA SER A 187 -8.10 0.70 9.43
C SER A 187 -7.96 -0.48 8.46
N VAL A 188 -7.94 -1.71 8.97
CA VAL A 188 -7.87 -2.92 8.13
C VAL A 188 -9.19 -3.20 7.41
N PHE A 189 -10.31 -2.88 8.05
CA PHE A 189 -11.63 -3.07 7.46
C PHE A 189 -12.05 -1.91 6.55
N LEU A 190 -11.62 -0.70 6.88
CA LEU A 190 -11.98 0.54 6.20
C LEU A 190 -10.71 1.30 5.77
N PRO A 191 -10.16 1.06 4.57
CA PRO A 191 -8.93 1.70 4.12
C PRO A 191 -8.97 3.24 4.13
N LEU A 192 -10.13 3.84 3.79
CA LEU A 192 -10.32 5.29 3.85
C LEU A 192 -10.26 5.82 5.28
N TYR A 193 -10.67 5.01 6.26
CA TYR A 193 -10.62 5.37 7.67
C TYR A 193 -9.18 5.62 8.14
N GLU A 194 -8.23 4.75 7.76
CA GLU A 194 -6.81 4.92 8.05
C GLU A 194 -6.31 6.29 7.59
N VAL A 195 -6.62 6.63 6.33
CA VAL A 195 -6.18 7.89 5.71
C VAL A 195 -6.74 9.10 6.45
N ILE A 196 -8.03 9.05 6.80
CA ILE A 196 -8.68 10.12 7.56
C ILE A 196 -8.04 10.26 8.94
N CYS A 197 -7.81 9.15 9.65
CA CYS A 197 -7.15 9.16 10.95
C CYS A 197 -5.75 9.76 10.88
N LEU A 198 -4.91 9.32 9.93
CA LEU A 198 -3.58 9.86 9.72
C LEU A 198 -3.61 11.35 9.39
N PHE A 199 -4.58 11.77 8.57
CA PHE A 199 -4.73 13.17 8.19
C PHE A 199 -5.13 14.06 9.34
N VAL A 200 -6.04 13.61 10.19
CA VAL A 200 -6.48 14.34 11.40
C VAL A 200 -5.35 14.37 12.44
N MET A 201 -4.67 13.24 12.63
CA MET A 201 -3.63 13.10 13.65
C MET A 201 -2.31 13.81 13.30
N ARG A 202 -2.04 14.07 12.01
CA ARG A 202 -0.77 14.68 11.56
C ARG A 202 -0.40 15.99 12.28
N ASN A 203 -1.40 16.77 12.72
CA ASN A 203 -1.21 18.06 13.38
C ASN A 203 -1.45 17.98 14.90
N LYS A 204 -1.89 16.84 15.43
CA LYS A 204 -2.04 16.66 16.89
C LYS A 204 -0.71 16.75 17.62
N ALA A 205 -0.75 17.15 18.89
CA ALA A 205 0.39 17.01 19.78
C ALA A 205 0.70 15.52 20.01
N TYR A 206 1.96 15.20 20.18
CA TYR A 206 2.38 13.86 20.60
C TYR A 206 1.96 13.62 22.05
N ASN A 207 1.74 12.37 22.41
CA ASN A 207 1.61 11.99 23.81
C ASN A 207 2.93 12.31 24.54
N ALA A 208 2.84 12.78 25.79
CA ALA A 208 3.98 13.27 26.57
C ALA A 208 5.15 12.25 26.67
N ASP A 209 4.82 10.94 26.67
CA ASP A 209 5.80 9.85 26.75
C ASP A 209 6.44 9.48 25.40
N GLN A 210 6.02 10.10 24.29
CA GLN A 210 6.43 9.74 22.92
C GLN A 210 6.79 10.98 22.08
N GLU A 211 7.00 12.11 22.72
CA GLU A 211 7.52 13.28 22.03
C GLU A 211 8.90 12.96 21.46
N PRO A 212 9.11 13.11 20.13
CA PRO A 212 10.42 12.84 19.56
C PRO A 212 11.41 13.77 20.24
N SER A 213 12.44 13.21 20.86
CA SER A 213 13.57 14.01 21.32
C SER A 213 14.19 14.62 20.07
N MET A 214 13.80 15.85 19.75
CA MET A 214 14.62 16.66 18.87
C MET A 214 15.91 16.89 19.62
N GLU A 215 16.94 16.09 19.33
CA GLU A 215 18.29 16.49 19.57
C GLU A 215 18.47 17.78 18.77
N VAL A 216 18.23 18.91 19.42
CA VAL A 216 18.69 20.20 18.91
C VAL A 216 20.20 19.99 18.73
N PRO A 217 20.75 20.06 17.52
CA PRO A 217 22.19 19.97 17.31
C PRO A 217 22.77 21.02 18.26
N LEU A 218 23.52 20.58 19.26
CA LEU A 218 24.22 21.50 20.15
C LEU A 218 24.96 22.49 19.21
N PRO A 219 24.80 23.80 19.40
CA PRO A 219 25.51 24.77 18.58
C PRO A 219 26.98 24.37 18.65
N ILE A 220 27.54 24.11 17.45
CA ILE A 220 28.97 23.76 17.31
C ILE A 220 29.72 24.81 18.10
N ALA A 221 30.37 24.38 19.20
CA ALA A 221 31.18 25.26 19.99
C ALA A 221 32.16 25.98 19.01
N PRO A 222 32.25 27.30 19.06
CA PRO A 222 33.17 28.00 18.18
C PRO A 222 34.56 27.37 18.40
N PRO A 223 35.33 27.19 17.31
CA PRO A 223 36.67 26.62 17.41
C PRO A 223 37.45 27.41 18.46
N PRO A 224 38.27 26.75 19.30
CA PRO A 224 39.06 27.45 20.31
C PRO A 224 39.86 28.53 19.61
N VAL A 225 39.69 29.75 20.10
CA VAL A 225 40.50 30.90 19.65
C VAL A 225 41.94 30.53 19.95
N GLN A 226 42.73 30.29 18.92
CA GLN A 226 44.18 30.20 19.07
C GLN A 226 44.65 31.59 19.52
N GLU A 227 44.98 31.69 20.83
CA GLU A 227 45.75 32.82 21.33
C GLU A 227 47.04 32.80 20.52
N SER A 228 47.18 33.82 19.66
CA SER A 228 48.43 34.10 19.00
C SER A 228 49.44 34.41 20.11
N GLU A 229 50.40 33.49 20.31
CA GLU A 229 51.60 33.77 21.11
C GLU A 229 52.24 35.03 20.55
N GLU A 230 52.11 36.09 21.28
CA GLU A 230 52.77 37.37 21.05
C GLU A 230 54.26 37.12 21.27
N HIS A 231 54.97 37.01 20.16
CA HIS A 231 56.44 36.90 20.13
C HIS A 231 57.01 38.19 20.71
N LYS A 232 57.38 38.14 22.01
CA LYS A 232 58.24 39.16 22.65
C LYS A 232 59.61 39.01 22.08
N ASP A 233 59.92 39.84 21.11
CA ASP A 233 61.33 40.21 20.75
C ASP A 233 61.90 40.98 21.90
N ASP A 234 62.65 40.31 22.77
CA ASP A 234 63.65 40.98 23.64
C ASP A 234 64.81 41.41 22.80
N LYS A 235 64.84 42.70 22.50
CA LYS A 235 66.05 43.42 22.14
C LYS A 235 66.68 43.87 23.46
N ASP A 236 67.75 43.25 23.80
CA ASP A 236 68.77 43.87 24.64
C ASP A 236 70.18 43.57 24.09
N GLU A 237 70.85 44.64 23.66
CA GLU A 237 72.27 44.95 23.53
C GLU A 237 73.25 43.96 22.90
#